data_f34ab401e593aa3ee2e6a2052d804720
#
_entry.id   f34ab401e593aa3ee2e6a2052d804720
#
_cell.length_a   1.000
_cell.length_b   1.000
_cell.length_c   1.000
_cell.angle_alpha   90.00
_cell.angle_beta   90.00
_cell.angle_gamma   90.00
#
_symmetry.space_group_name_H-M   'P 1'
#
loop_
_entity.id
_entity.type
_entity.pdbx_description
1 polymer ?
#
loop_
_entity_poly.entity_id
_entity_poly.type
_entity_poly.pdbx_seq_one_letter_code
_entity_poly.pdbx_strand_id
1 'polypeptide(L)'
;EETFELPAAARDRFLMEVAIAAPQDAEARRALAFDPRFHDVDQLIESVREGVLDHRLIGQVARQIQSEVHASPVLETYVLNLWHAFRNPHEAGIRIDGVDMERLVQAGASPRGISALVRAARVAAWLEGRRMVVPEDIRSVFSETLSHRLFLDTLYD
;
A
#
# COMPACT_ATOMS: atom_id res chain seq x y z
N GLU A 1 8.45 -7.15 -24.95
CA GLU A 1 7.89 -5.81 -24.68
C GLU A 1 8.79 -5.14 -23.66
N GLU A 2 9.46 -4.07 -24.06
CA GLU A 2 10.23 -3.26 -23.13
C GLU A 2 9.23 -2.46 -22.28
N THR A 3 9.03 -2.89 -21.06
CA THR A 3 8.27 -2.10 -20.08
C THR A 3 9.23 -1.09 -19.47
N PHE A 4 9.00 0.18 -19.74
CA PHE A 4 9.74 1.25 -19.06
C PHE A 4 9.26 1.37 -17.61
N GLU A 5 10.20 1.44 -16.68
CA GLU A 5 9.88 1.73 -15.30
C GLU A 5 9.24 3.11 -15.17
N LEU A 6 8.19 3.20 -14.36
CA LEU A 6 7.57 4.49 -14.07
C LEU A 6 8.56 5.38 -13.30
N PRO A 7 8.74 6.65 -13.73
CA PRO A 7 9.57 7.59 -12.97
C PRO A 7 9.13 7.70 -11.52
N ALA A 8 10.09 7.89 -10.60
CA ALA A 8 9.83 8.02 -9.15
C ALA A 8 8.70 9.01 -8.82
N ALA A 9 8.67 10.17 -9.49
CA ALA A 9 7.62 11.17 -9.30
C ALA A 9 6.23 10.70 -9.75
N ALA A 10 6.14 9.77 -10.69
CA ALA A 10 4.88 9.15 -11.10
C ALA A 10 4.45 8.09 -10.08
N ARG A 11 5.38 7.23 -9.62
CA ARG A 11 5.14 6.20 -8.59
C ARG A 11 4.63 6.81 -7.28
N ASP A 12 5.20 7.96 -6.85
CA ASP A 12 4.78 8.66 -5.63
C ASP A 12 3.30 9.13 -5.65
N ARG A 13 2.67 9.21 -6.83
CA ARG A 13 1.27 9.62 -6.97
C ARG A 13 0.26 8.50 -6.76
N PHE A 14 0.68 7.24 -6.83
CA PHE A 14 -0.20 6.11 -6.53
C PHE A 14 -0.41 5.99 -5.02
N LEU A 15 -1.60 5.61 -4.61
CA LEU A 15 -1.90 5.43 -3.19
C LEU A 15 -1.13 4.24 -2.62
N MET A 16 -1.21 3.11 -3.31
CA MET A 16 -0.66 1.83 -2.90
C MET A 16 -0.10 1.08 -4.11
N GLU A 17 0.90 0.24 -3.85
CA GLU A 17 1.38 -0.78 -4.78
C GLU A 17 1.11 -2.15 -4.15
N VAL A 18 0.34 -2.98 -4.83
CA VAL A 18 -0.05 -4.30 -4.34
C VAL A 18 0.57 -5.37 -5.22
N ALA A 19 1.39 -6.23 -4.63
CA ALA A 19 1.97 -7.37 -5.32
C ALA A 19 0.91 -8.47 -5.51
N ILE A 20 0.65 -8.85 -6.76
CA ILE A 20 -0.23 -9.95 -7.08
C ILE A 20 0.62 -11.12 -7.56
N ALA A 21 0.67 -12.18 -6.75
CA ALA A 21 1.35 -13.41 -7.11
C ALA A 21 0.42 -14.36 -7.86
N ALA A 22 0.99 -15.19 -8.72
CA ALA A 22 0.24 -16.30 -9.32
C ALA A 22 -0.26 -17.25 -8.21
N PRO A 23 -1.47 -17.83 -8.35
CA PRO A 23 -2.00 -18.74 -7.36
C PRO A 23 -1.07 -19.95 -7.15
N GLN A 24 -0.79 -20.26 -5.89
CA GLN A 24 0.05 -21.39 -5.51
C GLN A 24 -0.73 -22.72 -5.52
N ASP A 25 -2.03 -22.64 -5.36
CA ASP A 25 -2.92 -23.81 -5.40
C ASP A 25 -2.95 -24.46 -6.79
N ALA A 26 -2.76 -25.77 -6.84
CA ALA A 26 -2.69 -26.54 -8.08
C ALA A 26 -4.04 -26.60 -8.80
N GLU A 27 -5.15 -26.65 -8.07
CA GLU A 27 -6.49 -26.66 -8.65
C GLU A 27 -6.83 -25.33 -9.29
N ALA A 28 -6.51 -24.22 -8.61
CA ALA A 28 -6.68 -22.88 -9.17
C ALA A 28 -5.86 -22.69 -10.45
N ARG A 29 -4.59 -23.14 -10.46
CA ARG A 29 -3.76 -23.10 -11.68
C ARG A 29 -4.33 -23.95 -12.81
N ARG A 30 -4.83 -25.15 -12.48
CA ARG A 30 -5.47 -26.02 -13.45
C ARG A 30 -6.75 -25.39 -14.02
N ALA A 31 -7.59 -24.80 -13.17
CA ALA A 31 -8.79 -24.11 -13.61
C ALA A 31 -8.47 -22.95 -14.56
N LEU A 32 -7.50 -22.10 -14.19
CA LEU A 32 -7.06 -20.99 -15.05
C LEU A 32 -6.54 -21.45 -16.42
N ALA A 33 -5.88 -22.62 -16.48
CA ALA A 33 -5.28 -23.12 -17.71
C ALA A 33 -6.27 -23.90 -18.60
N PHE A 34 -7.27 -24.59 -18.03
CA PHE A 34 -8.08 -25.57 -18.74
C PHE A 34 -9.59 -25.35 -18.67
N ASP A 35 -10.08 -24.49 -17.76
CA ASP A 35 -11.51 -24.20 -17.68
C ASP A 35 -11.88 -23.09 -18.70
N PRO A 36 -12.73 -23.40 -19.70
CA PRO A 36 -13.09 -22.42 -20.73
C PRO A 36 -13.70 -21.13 -20.20
N ARG A 37 -14.29 -21.15 -19.01
CA ARG A 37 -14.87 -19.95 -18.38
C ARG A 37 -13.82 -18.84 -18.15
N PHE A 38 -12.56 -19.21 -17.93
CA PHE A 38 -11.48 -18.24 -17.74
C PHE A 38 -10.86 -17.74 -19.05
N HIS A 39 -11.26 -18.33 -20.19
CA HIS A 39 -10.77 -17.93 -21.51
C HIS A 39 -11.73 -16.96 -22.22
N ASP A 40 -12.94 -16.80 -21.68
CA ASP A 40 -13.96 -15.89 -22.21
C ASP A 40 -14.27 -14.81 -21.16
N VAL A 41 -13.64 -13.64 -21.35
CA VAL A 41 -13.76 -12.51 -20.42
C VAL A 41 -15.18 -11.96 -20.37
N ASP A 42 -15.91 -11.98 -21.49
CA ASP A 42 -17.26 -11.45 -21.56
C ASP A 42 -18.23 -12.31 -20.71
N GLN A 43 -18.10 -13.64 -20.79
CA GLN A 43 -18.86 -14.54 -19.93
C GLN A 43 -18.50 -14.40 -18.44
N LEU A 44 -17.23 -14.15 -18.11
CA LEU A 44 -16.83 -13.88 -16.73
C LEU A 44 -17.48 -12.59 -16.20
N ILE A 45 -17.50 -11.54 -17.01
CA ILE A 45 -18.14 -10.26 -16.65
C ILE A 45 -19.65 -10.44 -16.42
N GLU A 46 -20.33 -11.20 -17.27
CA GLU A 46 -21.77 -11.50 -17.12
C GLU A 46 -22.08 -12.28 -15.83
N SER A 47 -21.12 -13.07 -15.32
CA SER A 47 -21.26 -13.79 -14.05
C SER A 47 -21.15 -12.91 -12.80
N VAL A 48 -20.62 -11.70 -12.93
CA VAL A 48 -20.45 -10.77 -11.82
C VAL A 48 -21.77 -10.05 -11.53
N ARG A 49 -22.18 -10.10 -10.26
CA ARG A 49 -23.39 -9.39 -9.82
C ARG A 49 -23.22 -7.90 -10.03
N GLU A 50 -24.07 -7.29 -10.84
CA GLU A 50 -24.13 -5.85 -11.02
C GLU A 50 -24.59 -5.11 -9.76
N GLY A 51 -24.12 -3.89 -9.58
CA GLY A 51 -24.64 -2.98 -8.57
C GLY A 51 -24.33 -3.39 -7.11
N VAL A 52 -23.29 -4.19 -6.88
CA VAL A 52 -22.85 -4.58 -5.51
C VAL A 52 -22.51 -3.34 -4.68
N LEU A 53 -21.90 -2.34 -5.30
CA LEU A 53 -21.56 -1.06 -4.68
C LEU A 53 -21.91 0.10 -5.61
N ASP A 54 -22.66 1.08 -5.10
CA ASP A 54 -22.88 2.32 -5.86
C ASP A 54 -21.60 3.17 -5.87
N HIS A 55 -20.90 3.15 -7.01
CA HIS A 55 -19.65 3.89 -7.19
C HIS A 55 -19.78 5.40 -6.91
N ARG A 56 -20.98 5.99 -7.06
CA ARG A 56 -21.25 7.41 -6.78
C ARG A 56 -21.13 7.74 -5.29
N LEU A 57 -21.32 6.75 -4.42
CA LEU A 57 -21.22 6.91 -2.97
C LEU A 57 -19.78 6.75 -2.44
N ILE A 58 -18.86 6.15 -3.22
CA ILE A 58 -17.48 5.87 -2.78
C ILE A 58 -16.79 7.15 -2.29
N GLY A 59 -16.93 8.26 -3.04
CA GLY A 59 -16.33 9.52 -2.65
C GLY A 59 -16.90 10.12 -1.36
N GLN A 60 -18.18 9.90 -1.09
CA GLN A 60 -18.83 10.33 0.15
C GLN A 60 -18.36 9.47 1.33
N VAL A 61 -18.36 8.15 1.17
CA VAL A 61 -17.88 7.20 2.20
C VAL A 61 -16.42 7.48 2.53
N ALA A 62 -15.57 7.69 1.52
CA ALA A 62 -14.16 8.02 1.73
C ALA A 62 -13.98 9.29 2.56
N ARG A 63 -14.74 10.35 2.28
CA ARG A 63 -14.69 11.60 3.07
C ARG A 63 -15.19 11.37 4.51
N GLN A 64 -16.24 10.61 4.67
CA GLN A 64 -16.79 10.28 6.00
C GLN A 64 -15.75 9.51 6.83
N ILE A 65 -15.11 8.48 6.28
CA ILE A 65 -14.06 7.75 6.96
C ILE A 65 -12.93 8.69 7.41
N GLN A 66 -12.47 9.58 6.52
CA GLN A 66 -11.39 10.51 6.84
C GLN A 66 -11.75 11.53 7.93
N SER A 67 -13.05 11.85 8.12
CA SER A 67 -13.52 12.77 9.15
C SER A 67 -13.88 12.09 10.47
N GLU A 68 -14.32 10.83 10.44
CA GLU A 68 -14.82 10.13 11.63
C GLU A 68 -13.78 9.19 12.28
N VAL A 69 -12.79 8.73 11.53
CA VAL A 69 -11.75 7.86 12.08
C VAL A 69 -10.53 8.70 12.46
N HIS A 70 -10.21 8.71 13.75
CA HIS A 70 -9.19 9.58 14.34
C HIS A 70 -7.91 8.82 14.70
N ALA A 71 -6.80 9.56 14.78
CA ALA A 71 -5.57 9.11 15.38
C ALA A 71 -5.38 9.81 16.73
N SER A 72 -4.84 9.10 17.73
CA SER A 72 -4.44 9.74 18.99
C SER A 72 -3.13 10.52 18.80
N PRO A 73 -2.85 11.56 19.62
CA PRO A 73 -1.57 12.28 19.56
C PRO A 73 -0.33 11.37 19.70
N VAL A 74 -0.46 10.28 20.47
CA VAL A 74 0.60 9.28 20.61
C VAL A 74 0.82 8.54 19.30
N LEU A 75 -0.25 8.16 18.60
CA LEU A 75 -0.17 7.50 17.30
C LEU A 75 0.39 8.45 16.23
N GLU A 76 0.00 9.72 16.26
CA GLU A 76 0.56 10.73 15.35
C GLU A 76 2.08 10.83 15.51
N THR A 77 2.57 10.90 16.75
CA THR A 77 4.00 10.89 17.06
C THR A 77 4.68 9.61 16.56
N TYR A 78 4.05 8.45 16.77
CA TYR A 78 4.54 7.18 16.27
C TYR A 78 4.70 7.17 14.74
N VAL A 79 3.68 7.64 14.02
CA VAL A 79 3.69 7.70 12.54
C VAL A 79 4.78 8.66 12.03
N LEU A 80 4.96 9.81 12.68
CA LEU A 80 6.01 10.76 12.31
C LEU A 80 7.41 10.18 12.55
N ASN A 81 7.63 9.50 13.68
CA ASN A 81 8.89 8.81 13.96
C ASN A 81 9.17 7.69 12.95
N LEU A 82 8.13 6.91 12.61
CA LEU A 82 8.23 5.85 11.61
C LEU A 82 8.59 6.42 10.23
N TRP A 83 7.96 7.51 9.84
CA TRP A 83 8.28 8.20 8.58
C TRP A 83 9.71 8.77 8.57
N HIS A 84 10.17 9.35 9.68
CA HIS A 84 11.55 9.81 9.82
C HIS A 84 12.53 8.64 9.68
N ALA A 85 12.29 7.53 10.40
CA ALA A 85 13.12 6.34 10.32
C ALA A 85 13.16 5.72 8.91
N PHE A 86 12.04 5.77 8.20
CA PHE A 86 11.96 5.30 6.82
C PHE A 86 12.79 6.14 5.84
N ARG A 87 12.91 7.43 6.09
CA ARG A 87 13.70 8.35 5.24
C ARG A 87 15.17 8.38 5.62
N ASN A 88 15.45 8.32 6.90
CA ASN A 88 16.78 8.48 7.48
C ASN A 88 17.05 7.35 8.49
N PRO A 89 17.20 6.11 8.02
CA PRO A 89 17.33 4.96 8.92
C PRO A 89 18.58 5.06 9.82
N HIS A 90 19.69 5.62 9.31
CA HIS A 90 20.90 5.84 10.09
C HIS A 90 20.65 6.77 11.30
N GLU A 91 19.98 7.91 11.08
CA GLU A 91 19.64 8.87 12.16
C GLU A 91 18.67 8.27 13.17
N ALA A 92 17.80 7.36 12.74
CA ALA A 92 16.90 6.60 13.61
C ALA A 92 17.60 5.46 14.38
N GLY A 93 18.91 5.30 14.19
CA GLY A 93 19.70 4.26 14.87
C GLY A 93 19.54 2.86 14.30
N ILE A 94 18.92 2.71 13.12
CA ILE A 94 18.79 1.43 12.44
C ILE A 94 20.15 1.03 11.88
N ARG A 95 20.53 -0.24 12.10
CA ARG A 95 21.77 -0.82 11.61
C ARG A 95 21.51 -2.17 10.98
N ILE A 96 22.16 -2.42 9.85
CA ILE A 96 22.16 -3.71 9.16
C ILE A 96 23.61 -4.08 8.91
N ASP A 97 24.02 -5.28 9.31
CA ASP A 97 25.39 -5.74 9.16
C ASP A 97 25.81 -5.75 7.70
N GLY A 98 26.97 -5.15 7.42
CA GLY A 98 27.50 -5.07 6.05
C GLY A 98 26.86 -3.99 5.17
N VAL A 99 25.93 -3.17 5.69
CA VAL A 99 25.27 -2.11 4.94
C VAL A 99 25.67 -0.74 5.47
N ASP A 100 26.09 0.15 4.56
CA ASP A 100 26.28 1.57 4.87
C ASP A 100 24.93 2.29 4.92
N MET A 101 24.41 2.43 6.14
CA MET A 101 23.07 2.99 6.38
C MET A 101 22.94 4.48 6.01
N GLU A 102 24.03 5.25 5.92
CA GLU A 102 23.99 6.64 5.46
C GLU A 102 23.70 6.73 3.96
N ARG A 103 24.16 5.72 3.21
CA ARG A 103 24.03 5.67 1.77
C ARG A 103 22.86 4.81 1.28
N LEU A 104 22.32 3.94 2.16
CA LEU A 104 21.30 2.96 1.79
C LEU A 104 20.09 3.62 1.12
N VAL A 105 19.56 4.68 1.71
CA VAL A 105 18.34 5.34 1.23
C VAL A 105 18.69 6.61 0.47
N GLN A 106 18.56 6.56 -0.84
CA GLN A 106 18.72 7.75 -1.70
C GLN A 106 17.52 8.68 -1.63
N ALA A 107 16.31 8.13 -1.56
CA ALA A 107 15.09 8.89 -1.36
C ALA A 107 14.04 8.01 -0.65
N GLY A 108 13.35 8.62 0.30
CA GLY A 108 12.22 8.00 1.01
C GLY A 108 10.90 8.68 0.68
N ALA A 109 9.83 8.22 1.32
CA ALA A 109 8.49 8.73 1.11
C ALA A 109 8.38 10.24 1.31
N SER A 110 7.77 10.92 0.35
CA SER A 110 7.41 12.33 0.42
C SER A 110 6.32 12.59 1.48
N PRO A 111 5.99 13.86 1.81
CA PRO A 111 4.81 14.19 2.61
C PRO A 111 3.50 13.60 2.07
N ARG A 112 3.42 13.35 0.75
CA ARG A 112 2.28 12.63 0.13
C ARG A 112 2.25 11.17 0.58
N GLY A 113 3.40 10.52 0.70
CA GLY A 113 3.51 9.14 1.15
C GLY A 113 2.99 8.93 2.57
N ILE A 114 3.40 9.79 3.52
CA ILE A 114 2.87 9.69 4.90
C ILE A 114 1.36 10.00 4.96
N SER A 115 0.88 10.96 4.16
CA SER A 115 -0.56 11.22 4.06
C SER A 115 -1.31 10.02 3.48
N ALA A 116 -0.73 9.33 2.48
CA ALA A 116 -1.30 8.10 1.91
C ALA A 116 -1.39 6.99 2.97
N LEU A 117 -0.32 6.78 3.76
CA LEU A 117 -0.28 5.81 4.85
C LEU A 117 -1.40 6.04 5.87
N VAL A 118 -1.54 7.28 6.37
CA VAL A 118 -2.58 7.61 7.36
C VAL A 118 -3.98 7.45 6.79
N ARG A 119 -4.19 7.84 5.53
CA ARG A 119 -5.49 7.67 4.85
C ARG A 119 -5.85 6.19 4.68
N ALA A 120 -4.91 5.35 4.29
CA ALA A 120 -5.11 3.91 4.17
C ALA A 120 -5.39 3.26 5.53
N ALA A 121 -4.63 3.63 6.57
CA ALA A 121 -4.82 3.12 7.93
C ALA A 121 -6.19 3.49 8.53
N ARG A 122 -6.73 4.68 8.22
CA ARG A 122 -8.10 5.04 8.60
C ARG A 122 -9.14 4.12 7.96
N VAL A 123 -8.94 3.77 6.69
CA VAL A 123 -9.82 2.81 6.01
C VAL A 123 -9.69 1.42 6.63
N ALA A 124 -8.47 0.96 6.95
CA ALA A 124 -8.26 -0.32 7.62
C ALA A 124 -8.98 -0.37 8.98
N ALA A 125 -8.83 0.66 9.81
CA ALA A 125 -9.54 0.76 11.09
C ALA A 125 -11.07 0.73 10.91
N TRP A 126 -11.58 1.45 9.90
CA TRP A 126 -13.01 1.50 9.61
C TRP A 126 -13.56 0.14 9.15
N LEU A 127 -12.83 -0.59 8.32
CA LEU A 127 -13.21 -1.94 7.88
C LEU A 127 -13.32 -2.92 9.05
N GLU A 128 -12.53 -2.70 10.11
CA GLU A 128 -12.59 -3.43 11.37
C GLU A 128 -13.64 -2.86 12.36
N GLY A 129 -14.49 -1.96 11.90
CA GLY A 129 -15.56 -1.34 12.70
C GLY A 129 -15.09 -0.34 13.76
N ARG A 130 -13.85 0.15 13.68
CA ARG A 130 -13.26 1.07 14.65
C ARG A 130 -13.26 2.51 14.16
N ARG A 131 -13.39 3.45 15.10
CA ARG A 131 -13.25 4.89 14.85
C ARG A 131 -11.92 5.47 15.32
N MET A 132 -11.02 4.61 15.75
CA MET A 132 -9.66 4.96 16.17
C MET A 132 -8.65 4.09 15.44
N VAL A 133 -7.66 4.73 14.85
CA VAL A 133 -6.50 4.04 14.25
C VAL A 133 -5.59 3.51 15.37
N VAL A 134 -5.13 2.29 15.23
CA VAL A 134 -4.15 1.65 16.11
C VAL A 134 -2.85 1.34 15.33
N PRO A 135 -1.72 1.07 16.02
CA PRO A 135 -0.45 0.76 15.34
C PRO A 135 -0.53 -0.40 14.35
N GLU A 136 -1.43 -1.35 14.60
CA GLU A 136 -1.69 -2.51 13.73
C GLU A 136 -2.22 -2.08 12.37
N ASP A 137 -3.09 -1.05 12.33
CA ASP A 137 -3.63 -0.52 11.07
C ASP A 137 -2.53 0.13 10.24
N ILE A 138 -1.64 0.87 10.89
CA ILE A 138 -0.46 1.46 10.22
C ILE A 138 0.40 0.35 9.63
N ARG A 139 0.70 -0.71 10.40
CA ARG A 139 1.52 -1.84 9.96
C ARG A 139 0.89 -2.62 8.80
N SER A 140 -0.42 -2.82 8.84
CA SER A 140 -1.14 -3.60 7.82
C SER A 140 -1.13 -2.99 6.42
N VAL A 141 -0.91 -1.67 6.31
CA VAL A 141 -0.88 -0.95 5.03
C VAL A 141 0.48 -0.31 4.73
N PHE A 142 1.47 -0.52 5.61
CA PHE A 142 2.76 0.14 5.53
C PHE A 142 3.53 -0.21 4.25
N SER A 143 3.67 -1.50 3.98
CA SER A 143 4.42 -1.99 2.83
C SER A 143 3.80 -1.49 1.53
N GLU A 144 2.51 -1.70 1.36
CA GLU A 144 1.78 -1.35 0.14
C GLU A 144 1.76 0.15 -0.12
N THR A 145 1.78 0.97 0.95
CA THR A 145 1.76 2.44 0.79
C THR A 145 3.14 3.06 0.65
N LEU A 146 4.20 2.43 1.16
CA LEU A 146 5.50 3.08 1.23
C LEU A 146 6.61 2.41 0.42
N SER A 147 6.57 1.08 0.17
CA SER A 147 7.69 0.38 -0.49
C SER A 147 8.02 0.96 -1.87
N HIS A 148 7.02 1.28 -2.67
CA HIS A 148 7.21 1.87 -4.01
C HIS A 148 7.73 3.33 -3.99
N ARG A 149 7.88 3.92 -2.80
CA ARG A 149 8.44 5.27 -2.57
C ARG A 149 9.83 5.25 -1.97
N LEU A 150 10.37 4.05 -1.73
CA LEU A 150 11.72 3.86 -1.23
C LEU A 150 12.65 3.63 -2.42
N PHE A 151 13.67 4.45 -2.52
CA PHE A 151 14.72 4.32 -3.51
C PHE A 151 16.02 4.03 -2.78
N LEU A 152 16.54 2.83 -2.99
CA LEU A 152 17.79 2.39 -2.41
C LEU A 152 18.98 2.76 -3.31
N ASP A 153 20.17 2.76 -2.73
CA ASP A 153 21.40 2.84 -3.53
C ASP A 153 21.52 1.57 -4.37
N THR A 154 21.87 1.73 -5.65
CA THR A 154 22.03 0.64 -6.62
C THR A 154 23.02 -0.44 -6.21
N LEU A 155 23.84 -0.20 -5.19
CA LEU A 155 24.71 -1.20 -4.58
C LEU A 155 23.96 -2.22 -3.72
N TYR A 156 22.71 -1.92 -3.33
CA TYR A 156 21.88 -2.71 -2.43
C TYR A 156 20.52 -3.08 -3.05
N ASP A 157 20.34 -2.80 -4.36
CA ASP A 157 19.11 -3.05 -5.12
C ASP A 157 19.07 -4.49 -5.65
#